data_1497fc23ff78d9f6201b09277ec3e183
#
_entry.id   1497fc23ff78d9f6201b09277ec3e183
#
_cell.length_a   1.000
_cell.length_b   1.000
_cell.length_c   1.000
_cell.angle_alpha   90.00
_cell.angle_beta   90.00
_cell.angle_gamma   90.00
#
_symmetry.space_group_name_H-M   'P 1'
#
loop_
_entity.id
_entity.type
_entity.pdbx_description
1 polymer ?
#
loop_
_entity_poly.entity_id
_entity_poly.type
_entity_poly.pdbx_seq_one_letter_code
_entity_poly.pdbx_strand_id
1 'polypeptide(L)'
;MASIAMSYGYVYVAQISMGADFNQTVKAIAEAEAYPGPSLIIAYAPCINHGIKKGMSKAQTEEELAVKCGYWHNFRFNPAAENKFTLDSKAPNMDDYQAFLDGEVRYNSLKRQNPEKAERLFAKNEAEAKERYDYLNKLITLYGADAE
;
A
#
# COMPACT_ATOMS: atom_id res chain seq x y z
N MET A 1 -7.77 5.51 5.79
CA MET A 1 -7.77 6.90 5.30
C MET A 1 -8.13 6.98 3.82
N ALA A 2 -7.46 6.25 2.92
CA ALA A 2 -7.82 6.26 1.49
C ALA A 2 -9.29 5.98 1.22
N SER A 3 -9.85 4.89 1.76
CA SER A 3 -11.26 4.52 1.59
C SER A 3 -12.24 5.61 2.07
N ILE A 4 -11.89 6.33 3.14
CA ILE A 4 -12.68 7.46 3.63
C ILE A 4 -12.67 8.60 2.60
N ALA A 5 -11.49 8.96 2.07
CA ALA A 5 -11.39 10.01 1.07
C ALA A 5 -12.09 9.62 -0.25
N MET A 6 -11.98 8.37 -0.68
CA MET A 6 -12.69 7.85 -1.86
C MET A 6 -14.22 7.90 -1.70
N SER A 7 -14.74 7.70 -0.48
CA SER A 7 -16.19 7.73 -0.21
C SER A 7 -16.83 9.10 -0.43
N TYR A 8 -16.06 10.18 -0.45
CA TYR A 8 -16.57 11.51 -0.83
C TYR A 8 -16.94 11.63 -2.32
N GLY A 9 -16.38 10.79 -3.18
CA GLY A 9 -16.70 10.72 -4.60
C GLY A 9 -16.11 11.84 -5.48
N TYR A 10 -15.51 12.87 -4.89
CA TYR A 10 -14.93 14.02 -5.60
C TYR A 10 -13.46 14.29 -5.23
N VAL A 11 -12.84 13.42 -4.44
CA VAL A 11 -11.42 13.54 -4.05
C VAL A 11 -10.59 12.59 -4.90
N TYR A 12 -9.57 13.11 -5.57
CA TYR A 12 -8.54 12.24 -6.17
C TYR A 12 -7.74 11.57 -5.06
N VAL A 13 -7.55 10.26 -5.12
CA VAL A 13 -6.81 9.52 -4.10
C VAL A 13 -5.78 8.61 -4.73
N ALA A 14 -4.53 8.68 -4.26
CA ALA A 14 -3.51 7.73 -4.66
C ALA A 14 -2.76 7.15 -3.45
N GLN A 15 -2.43 5.87 -3.51
CA GLN A 15 -1.40 5.26 -2.69
C GLN A 15 -0.17 4.99 -3.54
N ILE A 16 1.00 5.40 -3.04
CA ILE A 16 2.26 5.32 -3.75
C ILE A 16 3.36 4.75 -2.86
N SER A 17 4.37 4.17 -3.51
CA SER A 17 5.64 3.78 -2.88
C SER A 17 6.73 3.97 -3.94
N MET A 18 7.55 5.02 -3.76
CA MET A 18 8.52 5.44 -4.77
C MET A 18 9.58 4.37 -5.04
N GLY A 19 10.04 3.67 -4.01
CA GLY A 19 11.01 2.59 -4.15
C GLY A 19 10.46 1.36 -4.85
N ALA A 20 9.13 1.16 -4.84
CA ALA A 20 8.47 0.07 -5.54
C ALA A 20 8.17 0.39 -7.00
N ASP A 21 7.69 1.61 -7.28
CA ASP A 21 7.37 2.05 -8.64
C ASP A 21 7.47 3.58 -8.76
N PHE A 22 8.62 4.02 -9.26
CA PHE A 22 8.88 5.46 -9.49
C PHE A 22 7.94 6.05 -10.56
N ASN A 23 7.66 5.30 -11.62
CA ASN A 23 6.80 5.79 -12.71
C ASN A 23 5.35 5.98 -12.25
N GLN A 24 4.84 5.04 -11.44
CA GLN A 24 3.52 5.16 -10.82
C GLN A 24 3.47 6.39 -9.90
N THR A 25 4.50 6.62 -9.12
CA THR A 25 4.61 7.79 -8.23
C THR A 25 4.52 9.10 -9.02
N VAL A 26 5.32 9.25 -10.09
CA VAL A 26 5.30 10.44 -10.95
C VAL A 26 3.93 10.63 -11.61
N LYS A 27 3.34 9.54 -12.12
CA LYS A 27 2.02 9.56 -12.75
C LYS A 27 0.93 10.00 -11.76
N ALA A 28 0.93 9.44 -10.55
CA ALA A 28 -0.04 9.80 -9.51
C ALA A 28 0.04 11.29 -9.12
N ILE A 29 1.25 11.84 -9.02
CA ILE A 29 1.46 13.26 -8.71
C ILE A 29 0.96 14.14 -9.87
N ALA A 30 1.30 13.81 -11.11
CA ALA A 30 0.86 14.56 -12.29
C ALA A 30 -0.67 14.54 -12.45
N GLU A 31 -1.31 13.40 -12.22
CA GLU A 31 -2.77 13.28 -12.25
C GLU A 31 -3.42 14.09 -11.11
N ALA A 32 -2.84 14.06 -9.92
CA ALA A 32 -3.34 14.82 -8.76
C ALA A 32 -3.24 16.33 -8.98
N GLU A 33 -2.18 16.81 -9.65
CA GLU A 33 -2.00 18.22 -10.01
C GLU A 33 -2.99 18.67 -11.09
N ALA A 34 -3.22 17.83 -12.07
CA ALA A 34 -4.16 18.10 -13.16
C ALA A 34 -5.65 17.99 -12.76
N TYR A 35 -5.94 17.31 -11.66
CA TYR A 35 -7.31 17.09 -11.19
C TYR A 35 -7.93 18.41 -10.67
N PRO A 36 -9.13 18.84 -11.16
CA PRO A 36 -9.75 20.12 -10.80
C PRO A 36 -10.45 20.11 -9.43
N GLY A 37 -9.98 19.32 -8.48
CA GLY A 37 -10.55 19.14 -7.15
C GLY A 37 -9.50 18.82 -6.10
N PRO A 38 -9.93 18.52 -4.87
CA PRO A 38 -9.01 18.12 -3.82
C PRO A 38 -8.35 16.77 -4.13
N SER A 39 -7.07 16.67 -3.82
CA SER A 39 -6.26 15.47 -4.06
C SER A 39 -5.57 15.02 -2.78
N LEU A 40 -5.56 13.71 -2.53
CA LEU A 40 -4.87 13.08 -1.41
C LEU A 40 -3.92 12.01 -1.93
N ILE A 41 -2.63 12.20 -1.70
CA ILE A 41 -1.60 11.20 -1.97
C ILE A 41 -1.08 10.64 -0.65
N ILE A 42 -1.13 9.33 -0.49
CA ILE A 42 -0.63 8.62 0.68
C ILE A 42 0.61 7.83 0.26
N ALA A 43 1.77 8.28 0.72
CA ALA A 43 3.05 7.67 0.40
C ALA A 43 3.51 6.73 1.54
N TYR A 44 3.96 5.54 1.19
CA TYR A 44 4.65 4.66 2.11
C TYR A 44 6.13 5.02 2.15
N ALA A 45 6.68 5.10 3.36
CA ALA A 45 8.12 5.21 3.58
C ALA A 45 8.50 4.51 4.90
N PRO A 46 9.63 3.80 4.97
CA PRO A 46 10.14 3.24 6.20
C PRO A 46 10.46 4.33 7.23
N CYS A 47 10.18 4.05 8.50
CA CYS A 47 10.39 5.01 9.57
C CYS A 47 11.88 5.12 9.94
N ILE A 48 12.45 6.32 9.84
CA ILE A 48 13.86 6.57 10.20
C ILE A 48 14.13 6.36 11.70
N ASN A 49 13.14 6.59 12.56
CA ASN A 49 13.29 6.43 14.01
C ASN A 49 13.29 4.96 14.44
N HIS A 50 12.44 4.12 13.85
CA HIS A 50 12.39 2.70 14.15
C HIS A 50 13.44 1.91 13.37
N GLY A 51 13.70 2.31 12.12
CA GLY A 51 14.68 1.70 11.24
C GLY A 51 14.28 0.33 10.68
N ILE A 52 15.09 -0.12 9.75
CA ILE A 52 15.05 -1.46 9.18
C ILE A 52 16.34 -2.21 9.51
N LYS A 53 16.29 -3.53 9.68
CA LYS A 53 17.46 -4.33 10.07
C LYS A 53 18.66 -4.19 9.12
N LYS A 54 18.36 -4.05 7.82
CA LYS A 54 19.38 -3.90 6.76
C LYS A 54 19.99 -2.50 6.71
N GLY A 55 19.52 -1.56 7.54
CA GLY A 55 19.94 -0.17 7.56
C GLY A 55 19.14 0.71 6.61
N MET A 56 19.02 2.02 6.94
CA MET A 56 18.19 2.98 6.22
C MET A 56 18.66 3.26 4.78
N SER A 57 19.90 2.94 4.42
CA SER A 57 20.36 2.99 3.03
C SER A 57 19.61 2.02 2.10
N LYS A 58 18.85 1.08 2.65
CA LYS A 58 18.00 0.13 1.92
C LYS A 58 16.51 0.48 1.98
N ALA A 59 16.17 1.72 2.33
CA ALA A 59 14.77 2.16 2.44
C ALA A 59 13.96 1.91 1.16
N GLN A 60 14.48 2.23 -0.02
CA GLN A 60 13.80 1.98 -1.29
C GLN A 60 13.61 0.48 -1.57
N THR A 61 14.59 -0.37 -1.22
CA THR A 61 14.44 -1.83 -1.33
C THR A 61 13.35 -2.34 -0.38
N GLU A 62 13.24 -1.76 0.81
CA GLU A 62 12.18 -2.12 1.77
C GLU A 62 10.80 -1.67 1.28
N GLU A 63 10.71 -0.51 0.64
CA GLU A 63 9.48 -0.05 -0.03
C GLU A 63 9.06 -1.02 -1.14
N GLU A 64 10.00 -1.49 -1.96
CA GLU A 64 9.76 -2.49 -2.99
C GLU A 64 9.25 -3.82 -2.39
N LEU A 65 9.90 -4.29 -1.31
CA LEU A 65 9.49 -5.50 -0.61
C LEU A 65 8.09 -5.37 0.00
N ALA A 66 7.76 -4.22 0.59
CA ALA A 66 6.44 -3.95 1.14
C ALA A 66 5.32 -4.12 0.10
N VAL A 67 5.54 -3.65 -1.12
CA VAL A 67 4.58 -3.82 -2.22
C VAL A 67 4.58 -5.25 -2.74
N LYS A 68 5.74 -5.86 -2.94
CA LYS A 68 5.86 -7.23 -3.43
C LYS A 68 5.20 -8.27 -2.53
N CYS A 69 5.28 -8.10 -1.22
CA CYS A 69 4.68 -9.04 -0.26
C CYS A 69 3.22 -8.71 0.10
N GLY A 70 2.65 -7.60 -0.40
CA GLY A 70 1.26 -7.21 -0.11
C GLY A 70 1.05 -6.47 1.20
N TYR A 71 2.13 -6.03 1.86
CA TYR A 71 2.01 -5.14 3.02
C TYR A 71 1.47 -3.77 2.62
N TRP A 72 1.89 -3.26 1.46
CA TRP A 72 1.43 -2.03 0.85
C TRP A 72 0.95 -2.26 -0.57
N HIS A 73 0.02 -1.41 -1.06
CA HIS A 73 -0.49 -1.49 -2.43
C HIS A 73 -0.49 -0.10 -3.06
N ASN A 74 0.02 -0.01 -4.28
CA ASN A 74 -0.06 1.20 -5.09
C ASN A 74 -1.35 1.17 -5.90
N PHE A 75 -2.14 2.24 -5.82
CA PHE A 75 -3.36 2.41 -6.60
C PHE A 75 -3.68 3.89 -6.80
N ARG A 76 -4.56 4.17 -7.73
CA ARG A 76 -5.10 5.50 -8.00
C ARG A 76 -6.62 5.44 -8.12
N PHE A 77 -7.29 6.43 -7.54
CA PHE A 77 -8.71 6.68 -7.69
C PHE A 77 -8.89 8.09 -8.24
N ASN A 78 -9.38 8.18 -9.48
CA ASN A 78 -9.64 9.44 -10.17
C ASN A 78 -11.15 9.56 -10.44
N PRO A 79 -11.90 10.41 -9.71
CA PRO A 79 -13.33 10.56 -9.91
C PRO A 79 -13.75 11.05 -11.30
N ALA A 80 -12.84 11.73 -12.02
CA ALA A 80 -13.09 12.26 -13.37
C ALA A 80 -12.82 11.24 -14.49
N ALA A 81 -12.20 10.10 -14.17
CA ALA A 81 -11.93 9.06 -15.17
C ALA A 81 -13.12 8.12 -15.35
N GLU A 82 -13.24 7.54 -16.54
CA GLU A 82 -14.23 6.50 -16.84
C GLU A 82 -14.05 5.29 -15.92
N ASN A 83 -12.83 4.75 -15.89
CA ASN A 83 -12.40 3.76 -14.90
C ASN A 83 -11.83 4.51 -13.69
N LYS A 84 -12.64 4.72 -12.66
CA LYS A 84 -12.25 5.54 -11.52
C LYS A 84 -11.16 4.92 -10.67
N PHE A 85 -11.09 3.59 -10.58
CA PHE A 85 -10.11 2.90 -9.74
C PHE A 85 -9.13 2.07 -10.57
N THR A 86 -7.84 2.29 -10.34
CA THR A 86 -6.74 1.54 -10.96
C THR A 86 -5.86 0.96 -9.86
N LEU A 87 -5.78 -0.37 -9.77
CA LEU A 87 -4.81 -1.06 -8.94
C LEU A 87 -3.49 -1.17 -9.73
N ASP A 88 -2.49 -0.40 -9.33
CA ASP A 88 -1.19 -0.34 -10.00
C ASP A 88 -0.25 -1.46 -9.55
N SER A 89 -0.43 -1.97 -8.33
CA SER A 89 0.34 -3.11 -7.82
C SER A 89 -0.02 -4.41 -8.51
N LYS A 90 0.98 -5.23 -8.78
CA LYS A 90 0.80 -6.62 -9.20
C LYS A 90 0.29 -7.48 -8.04
N ALA A 91 -0.16 -8.70 -8.35
CA ALA A 91 -0.49 -9.70 -7.34
C ALA A 91 0.70 -9.93 -6.39
N PRO A 92 0.49 -9.83 -5.08
CA PRO A 92 1.59 -9.95 -4.12
C PRO A 92 2.05 -11.41 -3.95
N ASN A 93 3.33 -11.58 -3.67
CA ASN A 93 3.87 -12.84 -3.18
C ASN A 93 3.77 -12.87 -1.65
N MET A 94 2.71 -13.49 -1.13
CA MET A 94 2.47 -13.53 0.31
C MET A 94 3.48 -14.39 1.10
N ASP A 95 4.24 -15.26 0.43
CA ASP A 95 5.27 -16.09 1.09
C ASP A 95 6.39 -15.24 1.70
N ASP A 96 6.61 -14.05 1.15
CA ASP A 96 7.62 -13.09 1.64
C ASP A 96 7.11 -12.18 2.78
N TYR A 97 5.82 -12.29 3.15
CA TYR A 97 5.19 -11.36 4.10
C TYR A 97 5.83 -11.40 5.48
N GLN A 98 6.04 -12.59 6.03
CA GLN A 98 6.65 -12.75 7.36
C GLN A 98 8.13 -12.32 7.36
N ALA A 99 8.85 -12.56 6.26
CA ALA A 99 10.23 -12.12 6.09
C ALA A 99 10.33 -10.59 6.05
N PHE A 100 9.38 -9.91 5.42
CA PHE A 100 9.26 -8.46 5.45
C PHE A 100 9.04 -7.93 6.87
N LEU A 101 8.08 -8.49 7.63
CA LEU A 101 7.85 -8.09 9.03
C LEU A 101 9.08 -8.30 9.91
N ASP A 102 9.83 -9.36 9.69
CA ASP A 102 11.09 -9.61 10.40
C ASP A 102 12.19 -8.60 10.05
N GLY A 103 12.13 -7.97 8.90
CA GLY A 103 13.01 -6.89 8.46
C GLY A 103 12.76 -5.57 9.18
N GLU A 104 11.54 -5.31 9.57
CA GLU A 104 11.11 -4.12 10.27
C GLU A 104 11.42 -4.19 11.77
N VAL A 105 12.25 -3.27 12.27
CA VAL A 105 12.75 -3.31 13.66
C VAL A 105 11.60 -3.27 14.67
N ARG A 106 10.54 -2.54 14.38
CA ARG A 106 9.38 -2.42 15.28
C ARG A 106 8.65 -3.75 15.46
N TYR A 107 8.40 -4.49 14.37
CA TYR A 107 7.79 -5.83 14.44
C TYR A 107 8.73 -6.83 15.09
N ASN A 108 9.99 -6.80 14.72
CA ASN A 108 11.00 -7.68 15.31
C ASN A 108 11.21 -7.45 16.81
N SER A 109 11.06 -6.22 17.29
CA SER A 109 11.10 -5.90 18.72
C SER A 109 9.97 -6.62 19.48
N LEU A 110 8.75 -6.64 18.94
CA LEU A 110 7.63 -7.37 19.55
C LEU A 110 7.91 -8.88 19.60
N LYS A 111 8.47 -9.45 18.54
CA LYS A 111 8.84 -10.87 18.47
C LYS A 111 9.84 -11.27 19.56
N ARG A 112 10.77 -10.37 19.90
CA ARG A 112 11.73 -10.58 21.00
C ARG A 112 11.12 -10.42 22.40
N GLN A 113 10.20 -9.45 22.57
CA GLN A 113 9.59 -9.13 23.86
C GLN A 113 8.46 -10.11 24.24
N ASN A 114 7.67 -10.53 23.26
CA ASN A 114 6.53 -11.42 23.48
C ASN A 114 6.30 -12.29 22.22
N PRO A 115 7.03 -13.43 22.11
CA PRO A 115 6.97 -14.31 20.94
C PRO A 115 5.58 -14.84 20.61
N GLU A 116 4.84 -15.34 21.61
CA GLU A 116 3.50 -15.92 21.41
C GLU A 116 2.50 -14.89 20.87
N LYS A 117 2.54 -13.67 21.43
CA LYS A 117 1.68 -12.57 20.97
C LYS A 117 2.07 -12.14 19.55
N ALA A 118 3.37 -12.08 19.26
CA ALA A 118 3.88 -11.71 17.94
C ALA A 118 3.42 -12.71 16.88
N GLU A 119 3.57 -14.02 17.11
CA GLU A 119 3.14 -15.07 16.18
C GLU A 119 1.66 -14.93 15.82
N ARG A 120 0.79 -14.82 16.83
CA ARG A 120 -0.66 -14.65 16.62
C ARG A 120 -0.99 -13.37 15.84
N LEU A 121 -0.36 -12.25 16.21
CA LEU A 121 -0.63 -10.95 15.57
C LEU A 121 -0.08 -10.89 14.14
N PHE A 122 1.05 -11.51 13.87
CA PHE A 122 1.65 -11.50 12.53
C PHE A 122 0.89 -12.40 11.57
N ALA A 123 0.42 -13.56 12.03
CA ALA A 123 -0.48 -14.41 11.26
C ALA A 123 -1.80 -13.70 10.92
N LYS A 124 -2.39 -12.99 11.90
CA LYS A 124 -3.59 -12.19 11.67
C LYS A 124 -3.31 -11.04 10.68
N ASN A 125 -2.20 -10.35 10.83
CA ASN A 125 -1.81 -9.24 9.95
C ASN A 125 -1.66 -9.70 8.49
N GLU A 126 -1.08 -10.87 8.26
CA GLU A 126 -0.95 -11.49 6.92
C GLU A 126 -2.32 -11.84 6.34
N ALA A 127 -3.21 -12.45 7.14
CA ALA A 127 -4.57 -12.75 6.71
C ALA A 127 -5.34 -11.48 6.30
N GLU A 128 -5.27 -10.43 7.11
CA GLU A 128 -5.87 -9.12 6.83
C GLU A 128 -5.25 -8.44 5.59
N ALA A 129 -3.97 -8.69 5.29
CA ALA A 129 -3.34 -8.20 4.07
C ALA A 129 -3.90 -8.88 2.82
N LYS A 130 -4.16 -10.19 2.87
CA LYS A 130 -4.85 -10.94 1.80
C LYS A 130 -6.26 -10.40 1.57
N GLU A 131 -7.05 -10.24 2.64
CA GLU A 131 -8.40 -9.68 2.56
C GLU A 131 -8.39 -8.26 1.96
N ARG A 132 -7.40 -7.46 2.30
CA ARG A 132 -7.23 -6.11 1.75
C ARG A 132 -6.95 -6.15 0.25
N TYR A 133 -6.10 -7.04 -0.21
CA TYR A 133 -5.84 -7.21 -1.63
C TYR A 133 -7.11 -7.65 -2.40
N ASP A 134 -7.86 -8.60 -1.84
CA ASP A 134 -9.14 -9.04 -2.42
C ASP A 134 -10.16 -7.91 -2.47
N TYR A 135 -10.21 -7.08 -1.43
CA TYR A 135 -11.05 -5.88 -1.41
C TYR A 135 -10.65 -4.89 -2.52
N LEU A 136 -9.36 -4.62 -2.71
CA LEU A 136 -8.89 -3.73 -3.77
C LEU A 136 -9.23 -4.26 -5.17
N ASN A 137 -9.17 -5.57 -5.40
CA ASN A 137 -9.61 -6.17 -6.66
C ASN A 137 -11.13 -5.98 -6.89
N LYS A 138 -11.96 -6.07 -5.84
CA LYS A 138 -13.40 -5.78 -5.96
C LYS A 138 -13.68 -4.33 -6.32
N LEU A 139 -12.82 -3.40 -5.89
CA LEU A 139 -12.97 -1.98 -6.27
C LEU A 139 -12.73 -1.75 -7.76
N ILE A 140 -11.92 -2.56 -8.45
CA ILE A 140 -11.75 -2.48 -9.90
C ILE A 140 -13.10 -2.70 -10.60
N THR A 141 -13.85 -3.72 -10.18
CA THR A 141 -15.18 -3.98 -10.72
C THR A 141 -16.21 -2.92 -10.29
N LEU A 142 -16.18 -2.52 -9.01
CA LEU A 142 -17.12 -1.54 -8.48
C LEU A 142 -17.04 -0.17 -9.15
N TYR A 143 -15.84 0.24 -9.53
CA TYR A 143 -15.56 1.55 -10.14
C TYR A 143 -15.17 1.46 -11.62
N GLY A 144 -15.33 0.29 -12.25
CA GLY A 144 -15.12 0.10 -13.69
C GLY A 144 -16.25 0.70 -14.54
N ALA A 145 -15.97 0.89 -15.83
CA ALA A 145 -16.91 1.47 -16.79
C ALA A 145 -18.20 0.66 -17.00
N ASP A 146 -18.18 -0.65 -16.73
CA ASP A 146 -19.29 -1.57 -16.94
C ASP A 146 -20.18 -1.78 -15.69
N ALA A 147 -20.00 -0.95 -14.67
CA ALA A 147 -20.83 -0.98 -13.45
C ALA A 147 -22.16 -0.22 -13.67
N GLU A 148 -22.98 -0.70 -14.64
CA GLU A 148 -24.40 -0.32 -14.81
C GLU A 148 -25.31 -1.32 -14.07
#